data_f146c68753736c10b6077a69ab3ec75b
#
_entry.id   f146c68753736c10b6077a69ab3ec75b
#
_cell.length_a   1.000
_cell.length_b   1.000
_cell.length_c   1.000
_cell.angle_alpha   90.00
_cell.angle_beta   90.00
_cell.angle_gamma   90.00
#
_symmetry.space_group_name_H-M   'P 1'
#
loop_
_entity.id
_entity.type
_entity.pdbx_description
1 polymer ?
#
loop_
_entity_poly.entity_id
_entity_poly.type
_entity_poly.pdbx_seq_one_letter_code
_entity_poly.pdbx_strand_id
1 'polypeptide(L)'
;MARPFDYTAEYNRKLCTADEAARVVKSGDWIDISMGTGFPSLMDAAIAKRKDELREVKIRGYLIFDPIQMVECDPERKHFVYNSWHMSGYERKLCDRVLCNFNPMVFRNLSWYYSQFLTVNVAMMAVTPMNEHGYFNFAGATASARSTLDKADVVILEINENLPWVYGGLDECIHISDVDMIVEGPHGPLPSVKSPAANEAEMKIAEYVVQNMVDGSTLQLGIGSLPNAVGQMIAKSDLRDLGIHTEMLCDSYLDMYKAGKITNNQKKLDRYKSIFGLAIGSPDLYDWIRENPGVVTYPISYCNDPANVGKQDNFVSINNCISVDLYGQICAESSGTRQISGTGGQLDFLEGAALSRGGKAFICLTSSFTDKQGNVKSRINPLLSPGDIVTDPRSQAYYIVTEYGGVNLVGCSTWERAEKLISIAHPMFRDELIANAEKQGIWIKSNKR
;
A
#
# COMPACT_ATOMS: atom_id res chain seq x y z
N MET A 1 19.95 -42.50 16.41
CA MET A 1 19.98 -41.14 15.84
C MET A 1 18.74 -41.01 15.00
N ALA A 2 17.93 -39.97 15.24
CA ALA A 2 16.82 -39.65 14.34
C ALA A 2 17.39 -39.32 12.95
N ARG A 3 16.77 -39.85 11.88
CA ARG A 3 17.18 -39.50 10.53
C ARG A 3 16.91 -38.00 10.36
N PRO A 4 17.83 -37.23 9.72
CA PRO A 4 17.52 -35.84 9.38
C PRO A 4 16.24 -35.78 8.52
N PHE A 5 15.45 -34.74 8.69
CA PHE A 5 14.23 -34.56 7.89
C PHE A 5 14.61 -34.39 6.41
N ASP A 6 13.96 -35.17 5.54
CA ASP A 6 14.22 -35.12 4.10
C ASP A 6 13.24 -34.13 3.43
N TYR A 7 13.66 -32.88 3.31
CA TYR A 7 12.85 -31.83 2.70
C TYR A 7 12.53 -32.09 1.23
N THR A 8 13.42 -32.77 0.50
CA THR A 8 13.19 -33.10 -0.92
C THR A 8 12.10 -34.15 -1.07
N ALA A 9 12.14 -35.20 -0.21
CA ALA A 9 11.09 -36.23 -0.19
C ALA A 9 9.73 -35.62 0.18
N GLU A 10 9.71 -34.71 1.17
CA GLU A 10 8.47 -34.01 1.57
C GLU A 10 7.95 -33.08 0.48
N TYR A 11 8.83 -32.34 -0.22
CA TYR A 11 8.48 -31.53 -1.38
C TYR A 11 7.79 -32.36 -2.47
N ASN A 12 8.43 -33.46 -2.87
CA ASN A 12 7.91 -34.39 -3.89
C ASN A 12 6.57 -35.01 -3.49
N ARG A 13 6.34 -35.25 -2.20
CA ARG A 13 5.07 -35.76 -1.69
C ARG A 13 3.92 -34.73 -1.82
N LYS A 14 4.22 -33.45 -1.66
CA LYS A 14 3.25 -32.35 -1.72
C LYS A 14 3.09 -31.75 -3.12
N LEU A 15 4.03 -32.06 -4.01
CA LEU A 15 4.01 -31.58 -5.40
C LEU A 15 2.84 -32.20 -6.16
N CYS A 16 2.05 -31.34 -6.80
CA CYS A 16 0.92 -31.75 -7.64
C CYS A 16 0.69 -30.76 -8.78
N THR A 17 -0.18 -31.11 -9.70
CA THR A 17 -0.62 -30.18 -10.76
C THR A 17 -1.58 -29.12 -10.21
N ALA A 18 -1.66 -27.98 -10.88
CA ALA A 18 -2.61 -26.93 -10.51
C ALA A 18 -4.07 -27.41 -10.57
N ASP A 19 -4.41 -28.26 -11.57
CA ASP A 19 -5.75 -28.83 -11.70
C ASP A 19 -6.08 -29.80 -10.54
N GLU A 20 -5.09 -30.52 -10.00
CA GLU A 20 -5.26 -31.36 -8.78
C GLU A 20 -5.42 -30.47 -7.54
N ALA A 21 -4.55 -29.48 -7.36
CA ALA A 21 -4.63 -28.56 -6.23
C ALA A 21 -5.97 -27.79 -6.23
N ALA A 22 -6.44 -27.35 -7.38
CA ALA A 22 -7.71 -26.63 -7.50
C ALA A 22 -8.91 -27.43 -6.98
N ARG A 23 -8.85 -28.78 -6.93
CA ARG A 23 -9.96 -29.63 -6.48
C ARG A 23 -10.31 -29.46 -4.99
N VAL A 24 -9.41 -28.92 -4.18
CA VAL A 24 -9.67 -28.67 -2.76
C VAL A 24 -10.71 -27.57 -2.54
N VAL A 25 -10.80 -26.63 -3.49
CA VAL A 25 -11.76 -25.52 -3.44
C VAL A 25 -13.19 -26.04 -3.62
N LYS A 26 -14.09 -25.65 -2.71
CA LYS A 26 -15.48 -26.05 -2.65
C LYS A 26 -16.40 -24.81 -2.78
N SER A 27 -17.64 -25.06 -3.18
CA SER A 27 -18.67 -24.02 -3.14
C SER A 27 -18.85 -23.46 -1.71
N GLY A 28 -18.94 -22.13 -1.62
CA GLY A 28 -19.07 -21.41 -0.35
C GLY A 28 -17.73 -21.06 0.33
N ASP A 29 -16.60 -21.59 -0.13
CA ASP A 29 -15.29 -21.31 0.47
C ASP A 29 -14.92 -19.83 0.40
N TRP A 30 -14.13 -19.41 1.40
CA TRP A 30 -13.31 -18.21 1.35
C TRP A 30 -11.88 -18.58 0.93
N ILE A 31 -11.41 -18.01 -0.17
CA ILE A 31 -10.07 -18.21 -0.67
C ILE A 31 -9.29 -16.89 -0.68
N ASP A 32 -8.04 -16.94 -0.28
CA ASP A 32 -7.11 -15.81 -0.29
C ASP A 32 -6.03 -16.03 -1.36
N ILE A 33 -5.84 -15.03 -2.24
CA ILE A 33 -4.94 -15.07 -3.40
C ILE A 33 -3.74 -14.13 -3.26
N SER A 34 -3.38 -13.78 -2.02
CA SER A 34 -2.25 -12.88 -1.74
C SER A 34 -2.37 -11.50 -2.42
N MET A 35 -1.26 -10.91 -2.81
CA MET A 35 -1.15 -9.59 -3.40
C MET A 35 0.06 -9.49 -4.35
N GLY A 36 0.04 -8.54 -5.27
CA GLY A 36 1.18 -8.11 -6.08
C GLY A 36 2.04 -9.26 -6.60
N THR A 37 3.29 -9.33 -6.12
CA THR A 37 4.25 -10.38 -6.52
C THR A 37 3.89 -11.76 -6.01
N GLY A 38 3.02 -11.87 -5.00
CA GLY A 38 2.54 -13.14 -4.44
C GLY A 38 1.29 -13.70 -5.13
N PHE A 39 0.77 -13.07 -6.21
CA PHE A 39 -0.43 -13.54 -6.90
C PHE A 39 -0.20 -14.87 -7.61
N PRO A 40 -0.96 -15.96 -7.28
CA PRO A 40 -0.77 -17.30 -7.81
C PRO A 40 -1.55 -17.48 -9.13
N SER A 41 -0.98 -17.02 -10.24
CA SER A 41 -1.67 -16.90 -11.53
C SER A 41 -2.11 -18.24 -12.14
N LEU A 42 -1.33 -19.31 -11.94
CA LEU A 42 -1.65 -20.64 -12.44
C LEU A 42 -2.80 -21.27 -11.65
N MET A 43 -2.79 -21.09 -10.32
CA MET A 43 -3.88 -21.54 -9.45
C MET A 43 -5.18 -20.81 -9.74
N ASP A 44 -5.13 -19.47 -9.93
CA ASP A 44 -6.27 -18.66 -10.37
C ASP A 44 -6.90 -19.24 -11.66
N ALA A 45 -6.07 -19.49 -12.67
CA ALA A 45 -6.52 -20.08 -13.92
C ALA A 45 -7.10 -21.50 -13.77
N ALA A 46 -6.52 -22.33 -12.89
CA ALA A 46 -7.00 -23.69 -12.67
C ALA A 46 -8.37 -23.71 -11.96
N ILE A 47 -8.59 -22.82 -10.99
CA ILE A 47 -9.88 -22.70 -10.31
C ILE A 47 -10.94 -22.11 -11.26
N ALA A 48 -10.58 -21.13 -12.09
CA ALA A 48 -11.48 -20.54 -13.08
C ALA A 48 -12.06 -21.58 -14.06
N LYS A 49 -11.29 -22.61 -14.46
CA LYS A 49 -11.78 -23.74 -15.28
C LYS A 49 -12.92 -24.50 -14.63
N ARG A 50 -13.00 -24.50 -13.30
CA ARG A 50 -14.01 -25.19 -12.51
C ARG A 50 -15.27 -24.36 -12.24
N LYS A 51 -15.43 -23.22 -12.93
CA LYS A 51 -16.52 -22.28 -12.73
C LYS A 51 -17.89 -22.97 -12.61
N ASP A 52 -18.21 -23.86 -13.54
CA ASP A 52 -19.54 -24.49 -13.60
C ASP A 52 -19.82 -25.49 -12.47
N GLU A 53 -18.76 -25.97 -11.78
CA GLU A 53 -18.86 -26.85 -10.62
C GLU A 53 -19.02 -26.06 -9.30
N LEU A 54 -18.56 -24.81 -9.26
CA LEU A 54 -18.43 -24.00 -8.04
C LEU A 54 -19.56 -22.97 -7.95
N ARG A 55 -19.95 -22.64 -6.72
CA ARG A 55 -20.94 -21.59 -6.40
C ARG A 55 -20.49 -20.82 -5.15
N GLU A 56 -20.72 -19.50 -5.17
CA GLU A 56 -20.48 -18.63 -4.02
C GLU A 56 -19.05 -18.70 -3.44
N VAL A 57 -18.04 -18.97 -4.25
CA VAL A 57 -16.64 -18.91 -3.81
C VAL A 57 -16.25 -17.45 -3.65
N LYS A 58 -15.86 -17.09 -2.43
CA LYS A 58 -15.51 -15.72 -2.04
C LYS A 58 -13.99 -15.58 -2.07
N ILE A 59 -13.51 -14.62 -2.83
CA ILE A 59 -12.08 -14.41 -3.08
C ILE A 59 -11.66 -13.14 -2.37
N ARG A 60 -10.52 -13.16 -1.69
CA ARG A 60 -9.84 -11.99 -1.15
C ARG A 60 -8.45 -11.82 -1.77
N GLY A 61 -8.15 -10.58 -2.10
CA GLY A 61 -6.84 -10.16 -2.56
C GLY A 61 -6.72 -8.64 -2.46
N TYR A 62 -5.61 -8.10 -2.86
CA TYR A 62 -5.39 -6.64 -2.96
C TYR A 62 -4.16 -6.34 -3.79
N LEU A 63 -4.12 -5.17 -4.40
CA LEU A 63 -3.03 -4.74 -5.27
C LEU A 63 -2.67 -5.80 -6.33
N ILE A 64 -3.68 -6.41 -6.93
CA ILE A 64 -3.52 -7.34 -8.05
C ILE A 64 -3.40 -6.52 -9.33
N PHE A 65 -2.38 -6.79 -10.14
CA PHE A 65 -2.09 -6.03 -11.37
C PHE A 65 -2.53 -6.77 -12.63
N ASP A 66 -2.52 -8.09 -12.59
CA ASP A 66 -2.91 -8.96 -13.67
C ASP A 66 -4.39 -9.32 -13.63
N PRO A 67 -5.02 -9.67 -14.75
CA PRO A 67 -6.40 -10.12 -14.77
C PRO A 67 -6.61 -11.38 -13.92
N ILE A 68 -7.58 -11.32 -13.00
CA ILE A 68 -8.00 -12.45 -12.16
C ILE A 68 -8.96 -13.31 -13.01
N GLN A 69 -8.51 -14.49 -13.45
CA GLN A 69 -9.27 -15.36 -14.33
C GLN A 69 -10.59 -15.83 -13.73
N MET A 70 -10.62 -16.12 -12.42
CA MET A 70 -11.85 -16.44 -11.70
C MET A 70 -12.91 -15.32 -11.81
N VAL A 71 -12.47 -14.05 -11.80
CA VAL A 71 -13.39 -12.91 -11.94
C VAL A 71 -13.78 -12.67 -13.38
N GLU A 72 -12.82 -12.69 -14.31
CA GLU A 72 -13.07 -12.40 -15.73
C GLU A 72 -13.92 -13.48 -16.41
N CYS A 73 -13.86 -14.73 -15.98
CA CYS A 73 -14.67 -15.80 -16.52
C CYS A 73 -16.13 -15.77 -16.04
N ASP A 74 -16.45 -14.99 -15.00
CA ASP A 74 -17.79 -14.93 -14.36
C ASP A 74 -18.33 -13.48 -14.29
N PRO A 75 -18.57 -12.81 -15.41
CA PRO A 75 -19.02 -11.41 -15.43
C PRO A 75 -20.41 -11.20 -14.83
N GLU A 76 -21.18 -12.26 -14.62
CA GLU A 76 -22.50 -12.22 -13.98
C GLU A 76 -22.43 -12.48 -12.44
N ARG A 77 -21.23 -12.75 -11.90
CA ARG A 77 -20.99 -13.02 -10.47
C ARG A 77 -21.86 -14.17 -9.89
N LYS A 78 -22.05 -15.22 -10.66
CA LYS A 78 -22.84 -16.38 -10.25
C LYS A 78 -22.03 -17.42 -9.48
N HIS A 79 -20.72 -17.40 -9.65
CA HIS A 79 -19.81 -18.43 -9.14
C HIS A 79 -18.79 -17.85 -8.17
N PHE A 80 -18.23 -16.68 -8.49
CA PHE A 80 -17.12 -16.04 -7.77
C PHE A 80 -17.50 -14.65 -7.28
N VAL A 81 -17.08 -14.31 -6.05
CA VAL A 81 -17.30 -12.99 -5.44
C VAL A 81 -15.96 -12.43 -5.00
N TYR A 82 -15.42 -11.48 -5.75
CA TYR A 82 -14.13 -10.87 -5.44
C TYR A 82 -14.27 -9.70 -4.47
N ASN A 83 -13.33 -9.65 -3.51
CA ASN A 83 -13.25 -8.63 -2.47
C ASN A 83 -11.80 -8.13 -2.39
N SER A 84 -11.59 -6.82 -2.40
CA SER A 84 -10.28 -6.22 -2.30
C SER A 84 -10.14 -5.30 -1.10
N TRP A 85 -8.96 -5.33 -0.48
CA TRP A 85 -8.58 -4.46 0.63
C TRP A 85 -7.98 -3.13 0.16
N HIS A 86 -7.38 -3.11 -1.05
CA HIS A 86 -6.75 -1.94 -1.63
C HIS A 86 -6.68 -2.06 -3.14
N MET A 87 -7.26 -1.10 -3.86
CA MET A 87 -7.45 -1.18 -5.30
C MET A 87 -6.20 -0.84 -6.10
N SER A 88 -5.73 -1.77 -6.92
CA SER A 88 -4.85 -1.48 -8.05
C SER A 88 -5.61 -0.77 -9.18
N GLY A 89 -4.90 -0.40 -10.25
CA GLY A 89 -5.54 0.12 -11.45
C GLY A 89 -6.49 -0.87 -12.14
N TYR A 90 -6.19 -2.17 -12.04
CA TYR A 90 -7.03 -3.24 -12.56
C TYR A 90 -8.27 -3.43 -11.67
N GLU A 91 -8.10 -3.57 -10.37
CA GLU A 91 -9.20 -3.78 -9.42
C GLU A 91 -10.19 -2.62 -9.39
N ARG A 92 -9.70 -1.38 -9.59
CA ARG A 92 -10.56 -0.20 -9.77
C ARG A 92 -11.52 -0.36 -10.96
N LYS A 93 -11.02 -0.92 -12.09
CA LYS A 93 -11.87 -1.22 -13.26
C LYS A 93 -12.87 -2.34 -12.96
N LEU A 94 -12.51 -3.31 -12.12
CA LEU A 94 -13.45 -4.33 -11.65
C LEU A 94 -14.56 -3.71 -10.79
N CYS A 95 -14.23 -2.79 -9.88
CA CYS A 95 -15.22 -2.03 -9.12
C CYS A 95 -16.16 -1.23 -10.02
N ASP A 96 -15.62 -0.53 -11.03
CA ASP A 96 -16.42 0.21 -12.02
C ASP A 96 -17.40 -0.70 -12.79
N ARG A 97 -17.04 -1.99 -12.97
CA ARG A 97 -17.88 -3.05 -13.58
C ARG A 97 -18.76 -3.79 -12.58
N VAL A 98 -18.75 -3.41 -11.31
CA VAL A 98 -19.44 -4.08 -10.20
C VAL A 98 -18.97 -5.55 -10.01
N LEU A 99 -17.75 -5.85 -10.33
CA LEU A 99 -17.13 -7.18 -10.20
C LEU A 99 -16.21 -7.31 -8.98
N CYS A 100 -16.02 -6.24 -8.23
CA CYS A 100 -15.20 -6.23 -7.02
C CYS A 100 -15.96 -5.50 -5.91
N ASN A 101 -15.94 -6.05 -4.72
CA ASN A 101 -16.36 -5.36 -3.50
C ASN A 101 -15.13 -4.80 -2.78
N PHE A 102 -15.28 -3.70 -2.06
CA PHE A 102 -14.23 -3.13 -1.25
C PHE A 102 -14.44 -3.48 0.23
N ASN A 103 -13.39 -3.93 0.89
CA ASN A 103 -13.38 -4.19 2.33
C ASN A 103 -12.55 -3.11 3.03
N PRO A 104 -13.17 -2.15 3.74
CA PRO A 104 -12.43 -1.11 4.44
C PRO A 104 -11.67 -1.68 5.64
N MET A 105 -10.40 -1.26 5.78
CA MET A 105 -9.59 -1.60 6.94
C MET A 105 -8.40 -0.65 7.10
N VAL A 106 -7.90 -0.53 8.32
CA VAL A 106 -6.59 0.04 8.62
C VAL A 106 -5.53 -1.05 8.43
N PHE A 107 -4.53 -0.81 7.59
CA PHE A 107 -3.67 -1.86 7.08
C PHE A 107 -2.83 -2.56 8.15
N ARG A 108 -2.34 -1.85 9.17
CA ARG A 108 -1.64 -2.45 10.33
C ARG A 108 -2.45 -3.54 11.04
N ASN A 109 -3.78 -3.47 10.96
CA ASN A 109 -4.69 -4.39 11.66
C ASN A 109 -4.97 -5.68 10.88
N LEU A 110 -4.41 -5.86 9.68
CA LEU A 110 -4.76 -6.98 8.81
C LEU A 110 -4.50 -8.33 9.47
N SER A 111 -3.33 -8.50 10.12
CA SER A 111 -3.02 -9.72 10.87
C SER A 111 -4.01 -10.01 11.99
N TRP A 112 -4.49 -8.97 12.68
CA TRP A 112 -5.53 -9.11 13.70
C TRP A 112 -6.88 -9.53 13.12
N TYR A 113 -7.27 -9.00 11.94
CA TYR A 113 -8.48 -9.45 11.26
C TYR A 113 -8.42 -10.93 10.91
N TYR A 114 -7.29 -11.41 10.34
CA TYR A 114 -7.13 -12.83 10.02
C TYR A 114 -7.19 -13.69 11.27
N SER A 115 -6.50 -13.33 12.34
CA SER A 115 -6.45 -14.15 13.55
C SER A 115 -7.81 -14.26 14.26
N GLN A 116 -8.65 -13.20 14.23
CA GLN A 116 -9.85 -13.12 15.07
C GLN A 116 -11.18 -13.26 14.32
N PHE A 117 -11.27 -12.76 13.07
CA PHE A 117 -12.58 -12.55 12.45
C PHE A 117 -12.75 -13.19 11.08
N LEU A 118 -11.68 -13.42 10.35
CA LEU A 118 -11.78 -13.92 9.00
C LEU A 118 -11.73 -15.45 8.94
N THR A 119 -12.52 -16.01 8.03
CA THR A 119 -12.43 -17.42 7.64
C THR A 119 -11.54 -17.50 6.40
N VAL A 120 -10.61 -18.45 6.36
CA VAL A 120 -9.79 -18.77 5.21
C VAL A 120 -9.82 -20.28 5.03
N ASN A 121 -10.58 -20.76 4.04
CA ASN A 121 -10.61 -22.20 3.76
C ASN A 121 -9.40 -22.60 2.92
N VAL A 122 -9.01 -21.77 1.94
CA VAL A 122 -7.82 -22.02 1.13
C VAL A 122 -7.02 -20.73 0.99
N ALA A 123 -5.74 -20.76 1.35
CA ALA A 123 -4.82 -19.68 1.03
C ALA A 123 -3.84 -20.12 -0.06
N MET A 124 -3.65 -19.29 -1.06
CA MET A 124 -2.78 -19.54 -2.20
C MET A 124 -1.84 -18.38 -2.41
N MET A 125 -0.55 -18.69 -2.67
CA MET A 125 0.46 -17.64 -2.82
C MET A 125 1.59 -18.10 -3.73
N ALA A 126 2.08 -17.19 -4.59
CA ALA A 126 3.33 -17.40 -5.30
C ALA A 126 4.52 -17.11 -4.36
N VAL A 127 5.50 -18.00 -4.34
CA VAL A 127 6.68 -17.95 -3.45
C VAL A 127 7.95 -18.35 -4.20
N THR A 128 9.12 -18.09 -3.59
CA THR A 128 10.40 -18.57 -4.13
C THR A 128 10.47 -20.09 -4.15
N PRO A 129 11.40 -20.71 -4.91
CA PRO A 129 11.78 -22.08 -4.69
C PRO A 129 12.16 -22.36 -3.24
N MET A 130 11.97 -23.63 -2.81
CA MET A 130 12.37 -24.09 -1.48
C MET A 130 13.90 -24.06 -1.31
N ASN A 131 14.36 -23.53 -0.20
CA ASN A 131 15.79 -23.59 0.13
C ASN A 131 16.18 -24.97 0.74
N GLU A 132 17.49 -25.16 0.98
CA GLU A 132 18.03 -26.38 1.56
C GLU A 132 17.53 -26.71 2.98
N HIS A 133 16.92 -25.72 3.66
CA HIS A 133 16.38 -25.84 5.01
C HIS A 133 14.85 -26.01 5.03
N GLY A 134 14.21 -26.19 3.87
CA GLY A 134 12.76 -26.45 3.77
C GLY A 134 11.90 -25.20 3.84
N TYR A 135 12.44 -23.99 3.60
CA TYR A 135 11.70 -22.76 3.62
C TYR A 135 11.41 -22.19 2.23
N PHE A 136 10.27 -21.55 2.09
CA PHE A 136 9.86 -20.72 0.96
C PHE A 136 9.75 -19.28 1.42
N ASN A 137 10.21 -18.32 0.61
CA ASN A 137 10.21 -16.91 0.95
C ASN A 137 9.08 -16.17 0.21
N PHE A 138 8.46 -15.21 0.90
CA PHE A 138 7.35 -14.41 0.35
C PHE A 138 7.81 -13.25 -0.56
N ALA A 139 9.12 -13.06 -0.69
CA ALA A 139 9.72 -12.01 -1.51
C ALA A 139 9.16 -10.61 -1.18
N GLY A 140 8.59 -9.92 -2.19
CA GLY A 140 7.97 -8.61 -2.02
C GLY A 140 6.52 -8.62 -1.50
N ALA A 141 5.99 -9.78 -1.07
CA ALA A 141 4.60 -9.92 -0.64
C ALA A 141 4.44 -10.38 0.82
N THR A 142 5.39 -10.04 1.69
CA THR A 142 5.39 -10.43 3.11
C THR A 142 4.17 -9.88 3.85
N ALA A 143 3.91 -8.58 3.77
CA ALA A 143 2.76 -7.86 4.32
C ALA A 143 1.93 -8.64 5.38
N SER A 144 0.91 -9.40 4.97
CA SER A 144 0.06 -10.23 5.81
C SER A 144 0.19 -11.73 5.51
N ALA A 145 1.16 -12.13 4.68
CA ALA A 145 1.26 -13.50 4.17
C ALA A 145 1.21 -14.55 5.29
N ARG A 146 2.07 -14.46 6.30
CA ARG A 146 2.11 -15.43 7.40
C ARG A 146 0.76 -15.53 8.12
N SER A 147 0.16 -14.40 8.47
CA SER A 147 -1.15 -14.37 9.18
C SER A 147 -2.28 -15.00 8.36
N THR A 148 -2.24 -14.83 7.03
CA THR A 148 -3.21 -15.42 6.11
C THR A 148 -3.02 -16.93 6.01
N LEU A 149 -1.78 -17.39 5.85
CA LEU A 149 -1.43 -18.80 5.73
C LEU A 149 -1.70 -19.57 7.04
N ASP A 150 -1.35 -18.99 8.20
CA ASP A 150 -1.62 -19.58 9.51
C ASP A 150 -3.12 -19.76 9.80
N LYS A 151 -3.98 -18.94 9.17
CA LYS A 151 -5.42 -19.02 9.34
C LYS A 151 -6.09 -20.04 8.43
N ALA A 152 -5.42 -20.44 7.35
CA ALA A 152 -6.00 -21.27 6.31
C ALA A 152 -6.19 -22.73 6.77
N ASP A 153 -7.31 -23.33 6.33
CA ASP A 153 -7.53 -24.78 6.47
C ASP A 153 -6.63 -25.57 5.50
N VAL A 154 -6.32 -24.99 4.31
CA VAL A 154 -5.43 -25.55 3.29
C VAL A 154 -4.51 -24.47 2.74
N VAL A 155 -3.21 -24.75 2.70
CA VAL A 155 -2.16 -23.87 2.17
C VAL A 155 -1.60 -24.43 0.87
N ILE A 156 -1.70 -23.65 -0.22
CA ILE A 156 -1.15 -24.01 -1.54
C ILE A 156 -0.09 -22.98 -1.93
N LEU A 157 1.11 -23.43 -2.22
CA LEU A 157 2.18 -22.58 -2.74
C LEU A 157 2.39 -22.81 -4.23
N GLU A 158 2.46 -21.72 -4.99
CA GLU A 158 2.84 -21.70 -6.40
C GLU A 158 4.29 -21.21 -6.52
N ILE A 159 5.17 -22.03 -7.06
CA ILE A 159 6.60 -21.71 -7.14
C ILE A 159 6.87 -20.78 -8.31
N ASN A 160 7.63 -19.69 -8.06
CA ASN A 160 8.14 -18.81 -9.10
C ASN A 160 9.63 -18.51 -8.87
N GLU A 161 10.49 -19.03 -9.75
CA GLU A 161 11.96 -18.88 -9.69
C GLU A 161 12.42 -17.43 -9.86
N ASN A 162 11.59 -16.54 -10.43
CA ASN A 162 11.92 -15.13 -10.63
C ASN A 162 11.76 -14.31 -9.34
N LEU A 163 11.06 -14.82 -8.32
CA LEU A 163 10.93 -14.14 -7.05
C LEU A 163 12.29 -14.02 -6.34
N PRO A 164 12.65 -12.84 -5.84
CA PRO A 164 13.87 -12.69 -5.06
C PRO A 164 13.69 -13.28 -3.66
N TRP A 165 14.70 -13.98 -3.16
CA TRP A 165 14.79 -14.26 -1.74
C TRP A 165 15.08 -12.96 -1.00
N VAL A 166 14.22 -12.56 -0.07
CA VAL A 166 14.37 -11.31 0.70
C VAL A 166 14.53 -11.64 2.16
N TYR A 167 15.58 -11.08 2.78
CA TYR A 167 15.77 -11.26 4.22
C TYR A 167 14.71 -10.47 4.99
N GLY A 168 14.33 -11.00 6.15
CA GLY A 168 13.35 -10.39 7.04
C GLY A 168 13.78 -10.45 8.49
N GLY A 169 12.98 -9.86 9.35
CA GLY A 169 13.15 -9.95 10.79
C GLY A 169 12.06 -10.80 11.44
N LEU A 170 10.91 -10.89 10.78
CA LEU A 170 9.72 -11.64 11.22
C LEU A 170 8.91 -12.06 10.01
N ASP A 171 8.50 -13.33 9.98
CA ASP A 171 7.42 -13.85 9.13
C ASP A 171 7.64 -13.71 7.61
N GLU A 172 8.90 -13.66 7.14
CA GLU A 172 9.22 -13.53 5.71
C GLU A 172 9.20 -14.85 4.95
N CYS A 173 9.04 -15.98 5.68
CA CYS A 173 9.10 -17.32 5.13
C CYS A 173 8.03 -18.23 5.71
N ILE A 174 7.74 -19.32 4.99
CA ILE A 174 6.98 -20.47 5.50
C ILE A 174 7.81 -21.75 5.35
N HIS A 175 7.75 -22.62 6.36
CA HIS A 175 8.40 -23.91 6.32
C HIS A 175 7.50 -24.95 5.65
N ILE A 176 8.09 -25.91 4.94
CA ILE A 176 7.35 -26.94 4.19
C ILE A 176 6.39 -27.76 5.06
N SER A 177 6.63 -27.88 6.37
CA SER A 177 5.70 -28.56 7.29
C SER A 177 4.32 -27.90 7.37
N ASP A 178 4.25 -26.59 7.15
CA ASP A 178 3.03 -25.78 7.25
C ASP A 178 2.33 -25.62 5.88
N VAL A 179 2.78 -26.35 4.85
CA VAL A 179 2.26 -26.30 3.49
C VAL A 179 1.54 -27.62 3.18
N ASP A 180 0.37 -27.57 2.55
CA ASP A 180 -0.38 -28.77 2.17
C ASP A 180 -0.05 -29.23 0.75
N MET A 181 0.02 -28.29 -0.20
CA MET A 181 0.22 -28.57 -1.61
C MET A 181 1.21 -27.59 -2.25
N ILE A 182 1.99 -28.09 -3.19
CA ILE A 182 2.98 -27.31 -3.94
C ILE A 182 2.69 -27.49 -5.44
N VAL A 183 2.70 -26.37 -6.16
CA VAL A 183 2.48 -26.34 -7.61
C VAL A 183 3.66 -25.62 -8.26
N GLU A 184 4.28 -26.22 -9.27
CA GLU A 184 5.27 -25.53 -10.09
C GLU A 184 4.54 -24.50 -10.97
N GLY A 185 4.88 -23.23 -10.76
CA GLY A 185 4.27 -22.13 -11.50
C GLY A 185 4.85 -21.94 -12.90
N PRO A 186 4.32 -20.99 -13.67
CA PRO A 186 4.80 -20.70 -15.02
C PRO A 186 6.11 -19.87 -15.03
N HIS A 187 6.64 -19.52 -13.87
CA HIS A 187 7.83 -18.68 -13.68
C HIS A 187 7.79 -17.38 -14.51
N GLY A 188 6.61 -16.74 -14.51
CA GLY A 188 6.37 -15.48 -15.22
C GLY A 188 7.17 -14.31 -14.64
N PRO A 189 7.28 -13.19 -15.40
CA PRO A 189 7.91 -11.97 -14.93
C PRO A 189 7.11 -11.39 -13.76
N LEU A 190 7.80 -10.69 -12.85
CA LEU A 190 7.16 -10.01 -11.74
C LEU A 190 6.41 -8.75 -12.20
N PRO A 191 5.32 -8.35 -11.52
CA PRO A 191 4.62 -7.11 -11.81
C PRO A 191 5.58 -5.92 -11.80
N SER A 192 5.49 -5.07 -12.83
CA SER A 192 6.28 -3.84 -12.92
C SER A 192 5.36 -2.64 -13.11
N VAL A 193 5.42 -1.71 -12.16
CA VAL A 193 4.60 -0.51 -12.17
C VAL A 193 5.50 0.70 -12.40
N LYS A 194 5.31 1.35 -13.57
CA LYS A 194 6.01 2.61 -13.88
C LYS A 194 5.19 3.79 -13.36
N SER A 195 5.81 4.63 -12.55
CA SER A 195 5.22 5.91 -12.16
C SER A 195 5.26 6.88 -13.35
N PRO A 196 4.16 7.60 -13.63
CA PRO A 196 4.18 8.65 -14.65
C PRO A 196 5.15 9.78 -14.24
N ALA A 197 5.59 10.57 -15.20
CA ALA A 197 6.39 11.76 -14.93
C ALA A 197 5.55 12.79 -14.15
N ALA A 198 6.17 13.43 -13.17
CA ALA A 198 5.53 14.49 -12.39
C ALA A 198 5.33 15.74 -13.26
N ASN A 199 4.20 16.40 -13.06
CA ASN A 199 3.90 17.69 -13.67
C ASN A 199 4.53 18.86 -12.87
N GLU A 200 4.42 20.09 -13.37
CA GLU A 200 5.01 21.28 -12.73
C GLU A 200 4.47 21.53 -11.31
N ALA A 201 3.17 21.32 -11.08
CA ALA A 201 2.57 21.48 -9.76
C ALA A 201 3.12 20.45 -8.76
N GLU A 202 3.22 19.20 -9.17
CA GLU A 202 3.81 18.13 -8.35
C GLU A 202 5.29 18.39 -8.04
N MET A 203 6.05 18.99 -8.97
CA MET A 203 7.44 19.36 -8.72
C MET A 203 7.55 20.46 -7.65
N LYS A 204 6.67 21.47 -7.66
CA LYS A 204 6.63 22.51 -6.61
C LYS A 204 6.26 21.94 -5.23
N ILE A 205 5.32 20.98 -5.19
CA ILE A 205 4.98 20.27 -3.96
C ILE A 205 6.19 19.48 -3.45
N ALA A 206 6.87 18.75 -4.33
CA ALA A 206 8.07 17.98 -3.98
C ALA A 206 9.19 18.89 -3.43
N GLU A 207 9.39 20.07 -4.04
CA GLU A 207 10.36 21.07 -3.56
C GLU A 207 10.03 21.53 -2.14
N TYR A 208 8.77 21.88 -1.87
CA TYR A 208 8.33 22.26 -0.52
C TYR A 208 8.59 21.15 0.51
N VAL A 209 8.27 19.91 0.17
CA VAL A 209 8.49 18.76 1.06
C VAL A 209 9.97 18.60 1.37
N VAL A 210 10.85 18.57 0.34
CA VAL A 210 12.28 18.35 0.50
C VAL A 210 12.94 19.47 1.31
N GLN A 211 12.54 20.73 1.10
CA GLN A 211 13.03 21.88 1.88
C GLN A 211 12.67 21.79 3.38
N ASN A 212 11.67 21.00 3.74
CA ASN A 212 11.24 20.79 5.13
C ASN A 212 11.80 19.51 5.75
N MET A 213 12.71 18.81 5.06
CA MET A 213 13.41 17.64 5.58
C MET A 213 14.77 18.03 6.18
N VAL A 214 15.33 17.12 6.97
CA VAL A 214 16.66 17.28 7.59
C VAL A 214 17.49 16.02 7.37
N ASP A 215 18.81 16.14 7.49
CA ASP A 215 19.72 15.00 7.48
C ASP A 215 19.32 13.97 8.53
N GLY A 216 19.47 12.70 8.22
CA GLY A 216 19.11 11.60 9.12
C GLY A 216 17.60 11.32 9.20
N SER A 217 16.74 12.02 8.44
CA SER A 217 15.29 11.71 8.39
C SER A 217 15.05 10.27 7.97
N THR A 218 14.09 9.60 8.60
CA THR A 218 13.59 8.28 8.18
C THR A 218 12.31 8.46 7.38
N LEU A 219 12.21 7.81 6.22
CA LEU A 219 11.22 8.12 5.19
C LEU A 219 10.18 7.02 5.01
N GLN A 220 8.93 7.46 4.80
CA GLN A 220 7.88 6.70 4.15
C GLN A 220 7.32 7.53 2.98
N LEU A 221 7.31 6.94 1.79
CA LEU A 221 6.73 7.52 0.57
C LEU A 221 5.60 6.63 0.08
N GLY A 222 4.50 7.24 -0.35
CA GLY A 222 3.48 6.57 -1.15
C GLY A 222 3.97 6.22 -2.56
N ILE A 223 3.07 5.80 -3.42
CA ILE A 223 3.32 5.53 -4.85
C ILE A 223 2.67 6.59 -5.72
N GLY A 224 3.18 6.76 -6.95
CA GLY A 224 2.65 7.69 -7.94
C GLY A 224 3.66 8.75 -8.37
N SER A 225 3.21 9.67 -9.24
CA SER A 225 4.07 10.73 -9.82
C SER A 225 4.72 11.63 -8.79
N LEU A 226 3.94 12.10 -7.80
CA LEU A 226 4.45 13.01 -6.79
C LEU A 226 5.45 12.37 -5.81
N PRO A 227 5.18 11.22 -5.18
CA PRO A 227 6.21 10.54 -4.37
C PRO A 227 7.47 10.22 -5.16
N ASN A 228 7.34 9.87 -6.44
CA ASN A 228 8.48 9.66 -7.32
C ASN A 228 9.29 10.98 -7.55
N ALA A 229 8.59 12.11 -7.75
CA ALA A 229 9.24 13.43 -7.85
C ALA A 229 10.00 13.79 -6.57
N VAL A 230 9.42 13.52 -5.40
CA VAL A 230 10.10 13.73 -4.09
C VAL A 230 11.37 12.89 -4.02
N GLY A 231 11.30 11.59 -4.34
CA GLY A 231 12.47 10.70 -4.34
C GLY A 231 13.58 11.17 -5.29
N GLN A 232 13.23 11.57 -6.52
CA GLN A 232 14.18 12.12 -7.49
C GLN A 232 14.81 13.44 -7.03
N MET A 233 14.03 14.29 -6.36
CA MET A 233 14.54 15.56 -5.82
C MET A 233 15.47 15.32 -4.64
N ILE A 234 15.15 14.40 -3.73
CA ILE A 234 16.03 13.96 -2.65
C ILE A 234 17.35 13.42 -3.21
N ALA A 235 17.29 12.59 -4.24
CA ALA A 235 18.49 12.03 -4.88
C ALA A 235 19.46 13.11 -5.39
N LYS A 236 18.94 14.28 -5.78
CA LYS A 236 19.72 15.44 -6.27
C LYS A 236 20.01 16.49 -5.19
N SER A 237 19.44 16.40 -4.00
CA SER A 237 19.61 17.36 -2.91
C SER A 237 20.92 17.15 -2.14
N ASP A 238 21.21 18.03 -1.19
CA ASP A 238 22.33 17.89 -0.25
C ASP A 238 22.02 17.05 0.98
N LEU A 239 20.78 16.51 1.10
CA LEU A 239 20.37 15.66 2.20
C LEU A 239 21.24 14.39 2.30
N ARG A 240 21.53 13.96 3.53
CA ARG A 240 22.41 12.83 3.84
C ARG A 240 21.84 11.95 4.93
N ASP A 241 22.40 10.73 4.99
CA ASP A 241 22.17 9.78 6.07
C ASP A 241 20.69 9.41 6.30
N LEU A 242 19.90 9.43 5.24
CA LEU A 242 18.48 9.12 5.33
C LEU A 242 18.25 7.63 5.63
N GLY A 243 17.12 7.33 6.25
CA GLY A 243 16.65 5.98 6.53
C GLY A 243 15.37 5.65 5.78
N ILE A 244 15.10 4.36 5.61
CA ILE A 244 13.84 3.85 5.02
C ILE A 244 13.11 3.02 6.06
N HIS A 245 11.82 3.35 6.28
CA HIS A 245 10.86 2.54 7.01
C HIS A 245 9.50 2.80 6.38
N THR A 246 9.06 1.91 5.51
CA THR A 246 7.93 2.17 4.60
C THR A 246 7.00 0.95 4.52
N GLU A 247 5.74 1.20 4.21
CA GLU A 247 4.80 0.16 3.81
C GLU A 247 5.23 -0.50 2.51
N MET A 248 5.34 0.32 1.46
CA MET A 248 5.69 -0.13 0.11
C MET A 248 7.07 0.39 -0.29
N LEU A 249 7.93 -0.52 -0.72
CA LEU A 249 9.21 -0.20 -1.33
C LEU A 249 9.02 -0.07 -2.85
N CYS A 250 9.52 1.02 -3.44
CA CYS A 250 9.41 1.31 -4.88
C CYS A 250 10.71 1.92 -5.43
N ASP A 251 10.76 2.11 -6.75
CA ASP A 251 11.99 2.53 -7.46
C ASP A 251 12.58 3.86 -6.96
N SER A 252 11.76 4.79 -6.46
CA SER A 252 12.27 6.05 -5.91
C SER A 252 13.24 5.85 -4.72
N TYR A 253 13.08 4.78 -3.95
CA TYR A 253 14.02 4.43 -2.89
C TYR A 253 15.35 3.88 -3.45
N LEU A 254 15.26 3.08 -4.52
CA LEU A 254 16.44 2.60 -5.23
C LEU A 254 17.24 3.76 -5.83
N ASP A 255 16.56 4.76 -6.41
CA ASP A 255 17.21 5.97 -6.94
C ASP A 255 17.93 6.74 -5.84
N MET A 256 17.31 6.94 -4.69
CA MET A 256 17.93 7.58 -3.52
C MET A 256 19.13 6.76 -2.98
N TYR A 257 19.01 5.44 -2.97
CA TYR A 257 20.10 4.54 -2.57
C TYR A 257 21.29 4.64 -3.55
N LYS A 258 21.04 4.52 -4.85
CA LYS A 258 22.07 4.67 -5.92
C LYS A 258 22.76 6.05 -5.86
N ALA A 259 22.03 7.10 -5.43
CA ALA A 259 22.58 8.45 -5.21
C ALA A 259 23.34 8.61 -3.88
N GLY A 260 23.47 7.55 -3.06
CA GLY A 260 24.21 7.57 -1.79
C GLY A 260 23.50 8.33 -0.66
N LYS A 261 22.18 8.55 -0.77
CA LYS A 261 21.40 9.28 0.25
C LYS A 261 20.96 8.39 1.41
N ILE A 262 20.84 7.08 1.19
CA ILE A 262 20.32 6.11 2.14
C ILE A 262 21.48 5.38 2.82
N THR A 263 21.63 5.59 4.12
CA THR A 263 22.60 4.88 4.97
C THR A 263 21.93 4.11 6.12
N ASN A 264 20.71 4.49 6.50
CA ASN A 264 19.99 3.96 7.66
C ASN A 264 20.75 4.06 9.00
N ASN A 265 21.87 4.84 9.04
CA ASN A 265 22.77 4.89 10.21
C ASN A 265 22.19 5.69 11.38
N GLN A 266 21.21 6.58 11.12
CA GLN A 266 20.55 7.41 12.13
C GLN A 266 19.27 6.78 12.70
N LYS A 267 18.78 5.68 12.10
CA LYS A 267 17.59 4.98 12.59
C LYS A 267 17.78 4.49 14.03
N LYS A 268 16.72 4.58 14.83
CA LYS A 268 16.68 4.07 16.21
C LYS A 268 16.29 2.59 16.28
N LEU A 269 15.37 2.17 15.41
CA LEU A 269 15.04 0.76 15.18
C LEU A 269 15.65 0.32 13.85
N ASP A 270 16.06 -0.93 13.77
CA ASP A 270 16.57 -1.55 12.54
C ASP A 270 17.68 -0.72 11.88
N ARG A 271 18.63 -0.29 12.69
CA ARG A 271 19.78 0.51 12.23
C ARG A 271 20.52 -0.22 11.12
N TYR A 272 20.91 0.53 10.08
CA TYR A 272 21.56 0.03 8.85
C TYR A 272 20.65 -0.79 7.94
N LYS A 273 19.35 -0.87 8.20
CA LYS A 273 18.39 -1.63 7.39
C LYS A 273 17.26 -0.73 6.86
N SER A 274 17.01 -0.82 5.57
CA SER A 274 15.79 -0.33 4.94
C SER A 274 14.67 -1.33 5.22
N ILE A 275 13.57 -0.88 5.83
CA ILE A 275 12.44 -1.72 6.23
C ILE A 275 11.26 -1.49 5.31
N PHE A 276 10.62 -2.58 4.87
CA PHE A 276 9.39 -2.51 4.09
C PHE A 276 8.44 -3.68 4.37
N GLY A 277 7.15 -3.49 4.11
CA GLY A 277 6.12 -4.53 4.22
C GLY A 277 5.83 -5.24 2.90
N LEU A 278 5.90 -4.50 1.80
CA LEU A 278 5.70 -5.02 0.44
C LEU A 278 6.58 -4.25 -0.56
N ALA A 279 6.88 -4.87 -1.71
CA ALA A 279 7.72 -4.25 -2.74
C ALA A 279 7.11 -4.44 -4.13
N ILE A 280 7.02 -3.34 -4.89
CA ILE A 280 6.57 -3.35 -6.28
C ILE A 280 7.34 -2.27 -7.05
N GLY A 281 7.97 -2.67 -8.15
CA GLY A 281 8.74 -1.73 -8.97
C GLY A 281 9.32 -2.38 -10.23
N SER A 282 10.48 -1.90 -10.64
CA SER A 282 11.21 -2.40 -11.80
C SER A 282 11.97 -3.70 -11.49
N PRO A 283 12.48 -4.41 -12.51
CA PRO A 283 13.41 -5.51 -12.30
C PRO A 283 14.62 -5.12 -11.46
N ASP A 284 15.16 -3.91 -11.63
CA ASP A 284 16.29 -3.40 -10.83
C ASP A 284 15.96 -3.33 -9.33
N LEU A 285 14.70 -3.00 -8.97
CA LEU A 285 14.26 -3.01 -7.58
C LEU A 285 14.28 -4.44 -7.00
N TYR A 286 13.77 -5.42 -7.76
CA TYR A 286 13.75 -6.81 -7.34
C TYR A 286 15.17 -7.40 -7.21
N ASP A 287 16.09 -7.00 -8.08
CA ASP A 287 17.51 -7.37 -7.96
C ASP A 287 18.16 -6.70 -6.74
N TRP A 288 17.83 -5.45 -6.43
CA TRP A 288 18.36 -4.74 -5.27
C TRP A 288 17.97 -5.39 -3.93
N ILE A 289 16.75 -5.89 -3.82
CA ILE A 289 16.26 -6.53 -2.59
C ILE A 289 16.70 -7.99 -2.45
N ARG A 290 17.13 -8.63 -3.55
CA ARG A 290 17.55 -10.03 -3.57
C ARG A 290 18.75 -10.26 -2.67
N GLU A 291 18.58 -11.10 -1.65
CA GLU A 291 19.63 -11.50 -0.69
C GLU A 291 20.44 -10.32 -0.12
N ASN A 292 19.79 -9.16 0.01
CA ASN A 292 20.42 -7.94 0.50
C ASN A 292 20.14 -7.76 2.00
N PRO A 293 21.14 -7.95 2.89
CA PRO A 293 20.93 -7.82 4.34
C PRO A 293 20.66 -6.37 4.80
N GLY A 294 20.90 -5.39 3.93
CA GLY A 294 20.62 -3.97 4.18
C GLY A 294 19.19 -3.56 3.81
N VAL A 295 18.41 -4.45 3.15
CA VAL A 295 17.02 -4.19 2.73
C VAL A 295 16.18 -5.39 3.14
N VAL A 296 15.33 -5.23 4.14
CA VAL A 296 14.65 -6.35 4.79
C VAL A 296 13.14 -6.12 4.86
N THR A 297 12.40 -7.21 4.73
CA THR A 297 10.94 -7.18 4.80
C THR A 297 10.44 -7.58 6.18
N TYR A 298 9.33 -6.98 6.59
CA TYR A 298 8.64 -7.28 7.85
C TYR A 298 7.13 -7.37 7.61
N PRO A 299 6.36 -8.05 8.48
CA PRO A 299 4.90 -8.02 8.40
C PRO A 299 4.37 -6.59 8.55
N ILE A 300 3.23 -6.34 7.93
CA ILE A 300 2.64 -4.99 7.90
C ILE A 300 2.28 -4.49 9.30
N SER A 301 1.95 -5.39 10.22
CA SER A 301 1.71 -5.07 11.63
C SER A 301 2.93 -4.50 12.35
N TYR A 302 4.15 -4.75 11.84
CA TYR A 302 5.37 -4.13 12.33
C TYR A 302 5.70 -2.83 11.60
N CYS A 303 5.65 -2.87 10.25
CA CYS A 303 6.01 -1.72 9.42
C CYS A 303 5.10 -0.51 9.66
N ASN A 304 3.80 -0.77 9.77
CA ASN A 304 2.77 0.26 9.91
C ASN A 304 2.41 0.57 11.36
N ASP A 305 3.07 -0.06 12.35
CA ASP A 305 2.78 0.25 13.74
C ASP A 305 3.22 1.68 14.08
N PRO A 306 2.30 2.60 14.43
CA PRO A 306 2.64 3.96 14.81
C PRO A 306 3.64 4.03 15.97
N ALA A 307 3.62 3.04 16.89
CA ALA A 307 4.57 2.99 17.99
C ALA A 307 6.01 2.69 17.50
N ASN A 308 6.18 1.87 16.46
CA ASN A 308 7.49 1.61 15.85
C ASN A 308 7.95 2.80 15.00
N VAL A 309 7.06 3.35 14.19
CA VAL A 309 7.33 4.57 13.40
C VAL A 309 7.73 5.74 14.32
N GLY A 310 6.99 5.95 15.42
CA GLY A 310 7.23 7.02 16.39
C GLY A 310 8.56 6.92 17.13
N LYS A 311 9.20 5.75 17.17
CA LYS A 311 10.55 5.59 17.76
C LYS A 311 11.67 6.13 16.86
N GLN A 312 11.43 6.34 15.57
CA GLN A 312 12.38 6.95 14.66
C GLN A 312 12.37 8.47 14.86
N ASP A 313 13.52 9.10 15.06
CA ASP A 313 13.61 10.56 15.08
C ASP A 313 13.48 11.13 13.66
N ASN A 314 12.88 12.31 13.53
CA ASN A 314 12.69 13.03 12.26
C ASN A 314 12.02 12.16 11.18
N PHE A 315 11.00 11.39 11.57
CA PHE A 315 10.26 10.58 10.63
C PHE A 315 9.46 11.46 9.68
N VAL A 316 9.59 11.22 8.38
CA VAL A 316 8.89 11.97 7.34
C VAL A 316 7.98 11.03 6.56
N SER A 317 6.67 11.20 6.74
CA SER A 317 5.63 10.49 5.99
C SER A 317 5.11 11.38 4.87
N ILE A 318 5.05 10.87 3.64
CA ILE A 318 4.63 11.61 2.45
C ILE A 318 3.60 10.79 1.69
N ASN A 319 2.35 11.26 1.70
CA ASN A 319 1.22 10.60 1.07
C ASN A 319 0.39 11.59 0.26
N ASN A 320 -0.42 11.06 -0.65
CA ASN A 320 -1.32 11.84 -1.48
C ASN A 320 -2.76 11.75 -0.99
N CYS A 321 -3.56 12.79 -1.26
CA CYS A 321 -5.00 12.69 -1.15
C CYS A 321 -5.71 13.15 -2.43
N ILE A 322 -6.99 12.84 -2.53
CA ILE A 322 -7.87 13.23 -3.63
C ILE A 322 -8.44 14.63 -3.36
N SER A 323 -8.89 14.87 -2.12
CA SER A 323 -9.44 16.15 -1.71
C SER A 323 -9.32 16.35 -0.20
N VAL A 324 -9.43 17.62 0.22
CA VAL A 324 -9.52 18.04 1.63
C VAL A 324 -10.60 19.11 1.77
N ASP A 325 -11.36 19.09 2.87
CA ASP A 325 -12.33 20.15 3.14
C ASP A 325 -11.80 21.23 4.10
N LEU A 326 -12.55 22.31 4.27
CA LEU A 326 -12.17 23.45 5.12
C LEU A 326 -12.04 23.08 6.62
N TYR A 327 -12.59 21.95 7.03
CA TYR A 327 -12.42 21.42 8.39
C TYR A 327 -11.13 20.60 8.56
N GLY A 328 -10.46 20.25 7.45
CA GLY A 328 -9.27 19.43 7.42
C GLY A 328 -9.55 17.93 7.39
N GLN A 329 -10.74 17.51 6.97
CA GLN A 329 -11.04 16.10 6.67
C GLN A 329 -10.40 15.75 5.33
N ILE A 330 -9.72 14.60 5.27
CA ILE A 330 -8.93 14.16 4.11
C ILE A 330 -9.61 12.96 3.46
N CYS A 331 -9.88 13.05 2.16
CA CYS A 331 -10.32 11.94 1.32
C CYS A 331 -9.17 11.50 0.42
N ALA A 332 -8.70 10.25 0.57
CA ALA A 332 -7.62 9.68 -0.22
C ALA A 332 -8.02 8.40 -0.99
N GLU A 333 -9.20 7.84 -0.73
CA GLU A 333 -9.58 6.51 -1.24
C GLU A 333 -10.81 6.48 -2.13
N SER A 334 -11.58 7.57 -2.20
CA SER A 334 -12.80 7.61 -3.02
C SER A 334 -12.99 8.94 -3.75
N SER A 335 -13.85 8.95 -4.75
CA SER A 335 -14.34 10.16 -5.41
C SER A 335 -15.86 10.00 -5.55
N GLY A 336 -16.62 10.66 -4.68
CA GLY A 336 -18.00 10.32 -4.42
C GLY A 336 -18.10 8.86 -3.96
N THR A 337 -19.05 8.12 -4.51
CA THR A 337 -19.24 6.69 -4.20
C THR A 337 -18.28 5.75 -4.94
N ARG A 338 -17.42 6.28 -5.82
CA ARG A 338 -16.46 5.47 -6.59
C ARG A 338 -15.22 5.18 -5.75
N GLN A 339 -14.92 3.91 -5.49
CA GLN A 339 -13.69 3.49 -4.84
C GLN A 339 -12.49 3.68 -5.79
N ILE A 340 -11.44 4.36 -5.32
CA ILE A 340 -10.23 4.67 -6.08
C ILE A 340 -9.04 3.85 -5.59
N SER A 341 -8.88 3.71 -4.28
CA SER A 341 -7.80 2.96 -3.66
C SER A 341 -8.30 2.21 -2.41
N GLY A 342 -7.70 2.37 -1.30
CA GLY A 342 -8.09 1.88 0.01
C GLY A 342 -7.43 2.73 1.08
N THR A 343 -7.79 2.54 2.33
CA THR A 343 -7.17 3.24 3.47
C THR A 343 -5.66 2.99 3.48
N GLY A 344 -5.20 1.74 3.21
CA GLY A 344 -3.79 1.39 3.31
C GLY A 344 -3.23 1.74 4.68
N GLY A 345 -1.98 2.18 4.71
CA GLY A 345 -1.29 2.64 5.91
C GLY A 345 -1.16 4.16 6.03
N GLN A 346 -1.87 4.95 5.22
CA GLN A 346 -1.73 6.41 5.28
C GLN A 346 -1.95 6.95 6.70
N LEU A 347 -3.06 6.57 7.34
CA LEU A 347 -3.36 6.95 8.73
C LEU A 347 -2.30 6.43 9.71
N ASP A 348 -1.80 5.22 9.50
CA ASP A 348 -0.76 4.61 10.34
C ASP A 348 0.49 5.49 10.42
N PHE A 349 0.96 5.95 9.26
CA PHE A 349 2.15 6.80 9.15
C PHE A 349 1.91 8.25 9.56
N LEU A 350 0.68 8.78 9.41
CA LEU A 350 0.31 10.06 9.98
C LEU A 350 0.44 10.02 11.52
N GLU A 351 -0.14 9.01 12.16
CA GLU A 351 -0.07 8.81 13.60
C GLU A 351 1.39 8.60 14.05
N GLY A 352 2.13 7.74 13.37
CA GLY A 352 3.52 7.44 13.69
C GLY A 352 4.43 8.66 13.56
N ALA A 353 4.28 9.45 12.49
CA ALA A 353 5.05 10.69 12.33
C ALA A 353 4.72 11.74 13.39
N ALA A 354 3.46 11.81 13.86
CA ALA A 354 3.09 12.70 14.97
C ALA A 354 3.71 12.28 16.30
N LEU A 355 3.95 10.98 16.52
CA LEU A 355 4.64 10.45 17.70
C LEU A 355 6.17 10.60 17.62
N SER A 356 6.72 10.75 16.41
CA SER A 356 8.16 10.88 16.18
C SER A 356 8.68 12.24 16.64
N ARG A 357 9.80 12.23 17.37
CA ARG A 357 10.49 13.48 17.74
C ARG A 357 11.02 14.19 16.48
N GLY A 358 10.50 15.38 16.17
CA GLY A 358 10.81 16.12 14.95
C GLY A 358 10.13 15.56 13.69
N GLY A 359 9.21 14.61 13.86
CA GLY A 359 8.49 13.98 12.77
C GLY A 359 7.52 14.93 12.05
N LYS A 360 7.27 14.64 10.78
CA LYS A 360 6.37 15.41 9.91
C LYS A 360 5.58 14.47 9.01
N ALA A 361 4.27 14.67 8.93
CA ALA A 361 3.42 13.97 7.99
C ALA A 361 2.87 14.96 6.96
N PHE A 362 3.22 14.76 5.69
CA PHE A 362 2.77 15.57 4.58
C PHE A 362 1.69 14.82 3.81
N ILE A 363 0.51 15.44 3.71
CA ILE A 363 -0.55 15.06 2.79
C ILE A 363 -0.52 16.05 1.64
N CYS A 364 -0.24 15.53 0.46
CA CYS A 364 0.05 16.30 -0.73
C CYS A 364 -1.07 16.15 -1.76
N LEU A 365 -1.43 17.26 -2.40
CA LEU A 365 -2.38 17.27 -3.51
C LEU A 365 -2.11 18.47 -4.42
N THR A 366 -2.33 18.32 -5.73
CA THR A 366 -2.47 19.50 -6.58
C THR A 366 -3.75 20.26 -6.18
N SER A 367 -3.70 21.57 -6.09
CA SER A 367 -4.84 22.37 -5.59
C SER A 367 -6.10 22.26 -6.47
N SER A 368 -5.92 21.84 -7.73
CA SER A 368 -7.00 21.70 -8.70
C SER A 368 -6.73 20.55 -9.67
N PHE A 369 -7.76 20.19 -10.43
CA PHE A 369 -7.68 19.26 -11.56
C PHE A 369 -8.69 19.67 -12.64
N THR A 370 -8.46 19.18 -13.87
CA THR A 370 -9.42 19.35 -14.98
C THR A 370 -10.24 18.07 -15.13
N ASP A 371 -11.56 18.21 -15.08
CA ASP A 371 -12.49 17.10 -15.28
C ASP A 371 -12.55 16.65 -16.77
N LYS A 372 -13.27 15.56 -17.05
CA LYS A 372 -13.41 15.02 -18.42
C LYS A 372 -14.14 15.99 -19.38
N GLN A 373 -14.87 16.96 -18.86
CA GLN A 373 -15.58 18.00 -19.63
C GLN A 373 -14.73 19.26 -19.86
N GLY A 374 -13.48 19.28 -19.33
CA GLY A 374 -12.58 20.42 -19.46
C GLY A 374 -12.73 21.48 -18.38
N ASN A 375 -13.58 21.27 -17.36
CA ASN A 375 -13.75 22.23 -16.27
C ASN A 375 -12.66 22.06 -15.22
N VAL A 376 -12.09 23.19 -14.77
CA VAL A 376 -11.17 23.20 -13.63
C VAL A 376 -11.97 23.08 -12.35
N LYS A 377 -11.58 22.16 -11.46
CA LYS A 377 -12.21 21.87 -10.17
C LYS A 377 -11.20 22.00 -9.04
N SER A 378 -11.64 22.53 -7.91
CA SER A 378 -10.83 22.57 -6.69
C SER A 378 -10.72 21.20 -6.04
N ARG A 379 -9.55 20.90 -5.44
CA ARG A 379 -9.37 19.75 -4.54
C ARG A 379 -9.43 20.16 -3.06
N ILE A 380 -9.38 21.48 -2.78
CA ILE A 380 -9.72 22.02 -1.47
C ILE A 380 -11.17 22.47 -1.55
N ASN A 381 -12.05 21.82 -0.83
CA ASN A 381 -13.50 21.96 -0.95
C ASN A 381 -14.12 22.60 0.32
N PRO A 382 -15.27 23.29 0.22
CA PRO A 382 -15.98 23.74 1.40
C PRO A 382 -16.35 22.61 2.37
N LEU A 383 -16.80 21.48 1.83
CA LEU A 383 -17.11 20.20 2.47
C LEU A 383 -16.71 19.08 1.52
N LEU A 384 -16.41 17.91 2.03
CA LEU A 384 -16.29 16.72 1.20
C LEU A 384 -17.59 16.48 0.43
N SER A 385 -17.48 15.93 -0.78
CA SER A 385 -18.66 15.63 -1.59
C SER A 385 -19.46 14.47 -1.02
N PRO A 386 -20.78 14.38 -1.24
CA PRO A 386 -21.55 13.23 -0.83
C PRO A 386 -20.97 11.92 -1.38
N GLY A 387 -20.68 10.97 -0.46
CA GLY A 387 -20.05 9.70 -0.78
C GLY A 387 -18.52 9.68 -0.69
N ASP A 388 -17.85 10.84 -0.57
CA ASP A 388 -16.41 10.87 -0.27
C ASP A 388 -16.15 10.27 1.12
N ILE A 389 -15.17 9.40 1.19
CA ILE A 389 -14.77 8.75 2.43
C ILE A 389 -13.72 9.60 3.15
N VAL A 390 -13.91 9.81 4.45
CA VAL A 390 -12.88 10.41 5.31
C VAL A 390 -11.83 9.33 5.60
N THR A 391 -10.76 9.33 4.83
CA THR A 391 -9.62 8.42 5.00
C THR A 391 -8.85 8.78 6.26
N ASP A 392 -8.51 10.08 6.42
CA ASP A 392 -7.86 10.58 7.62
C ASP A 392 -8.78 11.62 8.30
N PRO A 393 -9.11 11.40 9.58
CA PRO A 393 -9.96 12.32 10.32
C PRO A 393 -9.24 13.65 10.56
N ARG A 394 -10.00 14.74 10.63
CA ARG A 394 -9.45 16.09 10.86
C ARG A 394 -8.58 16.22 12.11
N SER A 395 -8.76 15.36 13.09
CA SER A 395 -7.94 15.32 14.31
C SER A 395 -6.53 14.78 14.07
N GLN A 396 -6.31 14.07 12.96
CA GLN A 396 -5.00 13.52 12.56
C GLN A 396 -4.35 14.28 11.40
N ALA A 397 -5.03 15.27 10.81
CA ALA A 397 -4.45 16.10 9.75
C ALA A 397 -3.28 16.92 10.30
N TYR A 398 -2.11 16.80 9.64
CA TYR A 398 -0.88 17.44 10.06
C TYR A 398 -0.47 18.52 9.04
N TYR A 399 0.46 18.26 8.11
CA TYR A 399 0.77 19.17 7.02
C TYR A 399 -0.08 18.85 5.79
N ILE A 400 -0.72 19.88 5.21
CA ILE A 400 -1.35 19.83 3.89
C ILE A 400 -0.51 20.67 2.94
N VAL A 401 -0.16 20.11 1.78
CA VAL A 401 0.76 20.74 0.82
C VAL A 401 0.14 20.77 -0.57
N THR A 402 0.17 21.95 -1.20
CA THR A 402 -0.16 22.13 -2.62
C THR A 402 0.97 22.85 -3.34
N GLU A 403 0.87 23.08 -4.63
CA GLU A 403 1.82 23.89 -5.41
C GLU A 403 1.86 25.38 -5.00
N TYR A 404 0.96 25.82 -4.12
CA TYR A 404 0.92 27.18 -3.54
C TYR A 404 1.55 27.24 -2.14
N GLY A 405 2.08 26.15 -1.64
CA GLY A 405 2.76 26.05 -0.34
C GLY A 405 2.18 24.97 0.57
N GLY A 406 2.62 24.98 1.81
CA GLY A 406 2.17 24.01 2.81
C GLY A 406 1.74 24.68 4.12
N VAL A 407 0.77 24.09 4.79
CA VAL A 407 0.23 24.57 6.07
C VAL A 407 0.19 23.47 7.10
N ASN A 408 0.52 23.80 8.34
CA ASN A 408 0.36 22.91 9.49
C ASN A 408 -0.98 23.18 10.17
N LEU A 409 -1.80 22.13 10.33
CA LEU A 409 -3.14 22.19 10.90
C LEU A 409 -3.18 21.73 12.38
N VAL A 410 -2.07 21.28 12.95
CA VAL A 410 -2.03 20.80 14.34
C VAL A 410 -2.28 21.96 15.31
N GLY A 411 -3.18 21.76 16.26
CA GLY A 411 -3.54 22.77 17.26
C GLY A 411 -4.40 23.91 16.76
N CYS A 412 -4.75 23.93 15.46
CA CYS A 412 -5.56 24.98 14.86
C CYS A 412 -7.06 24.75 15.12
N SER A 413 -7.76 25.84 15.45
CA SER A 413 -9.22 25.89 15.45
C SER A 413 -9.79 25.69 14.04
N THR A 414 -11.07 25.38 13.93
CA THR A 414 -11.76 25.27 12.62
C THR A 414 -11.58 26.52 11.77
N TRP A 415 -11.63 27.67 12.39
CA TRP A 415 -11.43 28.98 11.77
C TRP A 415 -10.01 29.10 11.16
N GLU A 416 -8.96 28.83 11.95
CA GLU A 416 -7.56 28.89 11.50
C GLU A 416 -7.27 27.85 10.41
N ARG A 417 -7.88 26.64 10.49
CA ARG A 417 -7.77 25.62 9.46
C ARG A 417 -8.30 26.10 8.12
N ALA A 418 -9.52 26.68 8.11
CA ALA A 418 -10.12 27.20 6.89
C ALA A 418 -9.26 28.32 6.28
N GLU A 419 -8.76 29.28 7.08
CA GLU A 419 -7.87 30.34 6.62
C GLU A 419 -6.60 29.77 5.97
N LYS A 420 -5.94 28.84 6.63
CA LYS A 420 -4.72 28.18 6.15
C LYS A 420 -4.97 27.39 4.86
N LEU A 421 -6.03 26.60 4.80
CA LEU A 421 -6.35 25.80 3.61
C LEU A 421 -6.71 26.68 2.41
N ILE A 422 -7.46 27.78 2.63
CA ILE A 422 -7.76 28.75 1.58
C ILE A 422 -6.49 29.42 1.07
N SER A 423 -5.50 29.69 1.93
CA SER A 423 -4.24 30.32 1.51
C SER A 423 -3.44 29.49 0.50
N ILE A 424 -3.55 28.16 0.57
CA ILE A 424 -2.88 27.22 -0.35
C ILE A 424 -3.81 26.67 -1.45
N ALA A 425 -5.06 27.11 -1.49
CA ALA A 425 -5.99 26.77 -2.57
C ALA A 425 -5.61 27.48 -3.87
N HIS A 426 -6.03 26.91 -5.00
CA HIS A 426 -5.88 27.56 -6.31
C HIS A 426 -6.55 28.96 -6.28
N PRO A 427 -5.87 30.02 -6.71
CA PRO A 427 -6.39 31.41 -6.58
C PRO A 427 -7.81 31.62 -7.10
N MET A 428 -8.18 30.91 -8.19
CA MET A 428 -9.52 30.99 -8.81
C MET A 428 -10.65 30.62 -7.83
N PHE A 429 -10.41 29.80 -6.82
CA PHE A 429 -11.45 29.30 -5.91
C PHE A 429 -11.45 29.95 -4.53
N ARG A 430 -10.47 30.82 -4.22
CA ARG A 430 -10.33 31.40 -2.87
C ARG A 430 -11.52 32.20 -2.42
N ASP A 431 -12.05 33.05 -3.29
CA ASP A 431 -13.23 33.89 -2.96
C ASP A 431 -14.48 33.04 -2.72
N GLU A 432 -14.69 32.00 -3.52
CA GLU A 432 -15.76 31.01 -3.32
C GLU A 432 -15.62 30.27 -1.99
N LEU A 433 -14.40 29.81 -1.64
CA LEU A 433 -14.13 29.16 -0.38
C LEU A 433 -14.37 30.09 0.82
N ILE A 434 -13.98 31.34 0.73
CA ILE A 434 -14.27 32.39 1.75
C ILE A 434 -15.77 32.52 1.95
N ALA A 435 -16.53 32.71 0.87
CA ALA A 435 -17.97 32.87 0.93
C ALA A 435 -18.68 31.65 1.55
N ASN A 436 -18.19 30.43 1.20
CA ASN A 436 -18.70 29.20 1.79
C ASN A 436 -18.35 29.09 3.28
N ALA A 437 -17.15 29.47 3.71
CA ALA A 437 -16.76 29.46 5.11
C ALA A 437 -17.63 30.39 5.95
N GLU A 438 -17.98 31.60 5.42
CA GLU A 438 -18.95 32.54 6.04
C GLU A 438 -20.33 31.88 6.15
N LYS A 439 -20.83 31.29 5.05
CA LYS A 439 -22.16 30.65 5.01
C LYS A 439 -22.26 29.47 5.99
N GLN A 440 -21.16 28.74 6.20
CA GLN A 440 -21.09 27.62 7.14
C GLN A 440 -20.91 28.07 8.59
N GLY A 441 -20.73 29.36 8.85
CA GLY A 441 -20.49 29.88 10.19
C GLY A 441 -19.11 29.51 10.76
N ILE A 442 -18.14 29.13 9.90
CA ILE A 442 -16.76 28.87 10.33
C ILE A 442 -16.14 30.14 10.91
N TRP A 443 -16.40 31.30 10.28
CA TRP A 443 -16.07 32.59 10.84
C TRP A 443 -17.14 33.65 10.51
N ILE A 444 -17.07 34.76 11.18
CA ILE A 444 -17.85 35.96 10.89
C ILE A 444 -16.90 37.07 10.40
N LYS A 445 -17.45 38.11 9.75
CA LYS A 445 -16.64 39.21 9.17
C LYS A 445 -15.66 39.85 10.17
N SER A 446 -16.04 39.95 11.44
CA SER A 446 -15.20 40.49 12.50
C SER A 446 -13.98 39.63 12.87
N ASN A 447 -13.99 38.37 12.52
CA ASN A 447 -12.89 37.44 12.75
C ASN A 447 -11.97 37.27 11.55
N LYS A 448 -12.39 37.75 10.38
CA LYS A 448 -11.63 37.70 9.14
C LYS A 448 -10.56 38.78 9.15
N ARG A 449 -9.32 38.39 8.96
CA ARG A 449 -8.16 39.26 8.88
C ARG A 449 -7.77 39.54 7.44
#